data_cc02a5064b517af7cfa91c8cef955dbe
#
_entry.id   cc02a5064b517af7cfa91c8cef955dbe
#
_cell.length_a   1.000
_cell.length_b   1.000
_cell.length_c   1.000
_cell.angle_alpha   90.00
_cell.angle_beta   90.00
_cell.angle_gamma   90.00
#
_symmetry.space_group_name_H-M   'P 1'
#
loop_
_entity.id
_entity.type
_entity.pdbx_description
1 polymer ?
#
loop_
_entity_poly.entity_id
_entity_poly.type
_entity_poly.pdbx_seq_one_letter_code
_entity_poly.pdbx_strand_id
1 'polypeptide(L)'
;PVVLKSNPAPRSVNFKGKKVTIQFDEIVAIKDQQKKVVISPAQKEPATIRSLGRTVEVIFNEDLIPNTTYTIDFSDAIEDNNEGNRLDGYCFSFATGESIDTMSVSGMVLRARDLEPMQHVMVGLHSNLDDSAFTKQQFERISRTNDKGEFTVQGVKPGKYHIFALNDMDGNYRMSRSEDYAFLDEIVVPSVREFTSQDTTFTFDHRVDTVVTATHTEYLPNDILLSMFNERYTPLYLKKAERMGRNRLFVLFSTPNQLPELNILSPANHADDWYVMERREGNDSIVYWLTDSVLLKADSINVDMRYMKMDSLENVVAVNDTIVFQVRRTNAEIKAEREAQKEREDIEKEREKLIKRREKLVASGKDVTEIDLDIKALAQRERAQREVLQLTPKKTDQLDVTDTIQFALNAPIANITQSAIRLERMQKDSTWMRVKAEMRLINELNPLNYMIQANLKPEEQYRLHFDSAAVCNVYGVANDSVTYKFKVKSLDEYGYVILHVNSGDSAFVELLDANENVIRHERVTDGTVRFENLIPAEYYARLVIDTNGNDRWDAGNYAEHRQPEEVYYYPYADKLRVRKSWGREETWDIYATPLNQQKPDRIRKNK
;
A
#
# COMPACT_ATOMS: atom_id res chain seq x y z
N PRO A 1 -35.34 19.48 10.46
CA PRO A 1 -35.90 19.52 11.83
C PRO A 1 -35.42 20.75 12.61
N VAL A 2 -36.30 21.35 13.41
CA VAL A 2 -35.98 22.47 14.29
C VAL A 2 -36.24 22.09 15.74
N VAL A 3 -35.32 22.43 16.64
CA VAL A 3 -35.49 22.15 18.08
C VAL A 3 -36.46 23.12 18.68
N LEU A 4 -37.54 22.61 19.27
CA LEU A 4 -38.55 23.42 19.96
C LEU A 4 -38.24 23.64 21.44
N LYS A 5 -37.87 22.58 22.15
CA LYS A 5 -37.51 22.60 23.56
C LYS A 5 -36.70 21.37 23.97
N SER A 6 -36.03 21.49 25.09
CA SER A 6 -35.34 20.36 25.72
C SER A 6 -35.53 20.33 27.22
N ASN A 7 -35.31 19.19 27.84
CA ASN A 7 -35.23 19.01 29.28
C ASN A 7 -34.00 18.14 29.61
N PRO A 8 -32.98 18.67 30.30
CA PRO A 8 -32.88 20.02 30.79
C PRO A 8 -32.80 21.07 29.65
N ALA A 9 -32.90 22.36 29.97
CA ALA A 9 -32.71 23.45 29.01
C ALA A 9 -31.24 23.42 28.50
N PRO A 10 -30.97 23.88 27.26
CA PRO A 10 -29.59 23.95 26.77
C PRO A 10 -28.73 24.81 27.71
N ARG A 11 -27.47 24.38 27.91
CA ARG A 11 -26.50 25.02 28.81
C ARG A 11 -26.95 25.13 30.27
N SER A 12 -27.86 24.26 30.73
CA SER A 12 -28.25 24.19 32.15
C SER A 12 -27.09 23.73 33.03
N VAL A 13 -27.05 24.19 34.26
CA VAL A 13 -26.06 23.85 35.29
C VAL A 13 -26.72 23.03 36.41
N ASN A 14 -25.91 22.40 37.27
CA ASN A 14 -26.36 21.60 38.41
C ASN A 14 -27.34 20.45 38.02
N PHE A 15 -27.19 19.89 36.82
CA PHE A 15 -28.01 18.79 36.37
C PHE A 15 -27.71 17.51 37.17
N LYS A 16 -28.76 16.92 37.73
CA LYS A 16 -28.70 15.69 38.55
C LYS A 16 -29.46 14.51 37.96
N GLY A 17 -30.04 14.71 36.78
CA GLY A 17 -30.83 13.68 36.10
C GLY A 17 -29.95 12.72 35.30
N LYS A 18 -30.55 11.63 34.87
CA LYS A 18 -29.90 10.65 33.96
C LYS A 18 -30.51 10.67 32.55
N LYS A 19 -31.45 11.59 32.29
CA LYS A 19 -32.16 11.60 31.01
C LYS A 19 -32.23 13.03 30.45
N VAL A 20 -31.83 13.16 29.18
CA VAL A 20 -32.01 14.33 28.37
C VAL A 20 -33.08 14.08 27.33
N THR A 21 -34.03 15.00 27.14
CA THR A 21 -35.07 14.93 26.09
C THR A 21 -35.00 16.17 25.23
N ILE A 22 -35.04 15.99 23.91
CA ILE A 22 -35.02 17.08 22.92
C ILE A 22 -36.24 16.93 22.02
N GLN A 23 -37.09 17.93 21.94
CA GLN A 23 -38.31 17.91 21.12
C GLN A 23 -38.15 18.76 19.88
N PHE A 24 -38.58 18.23 18.76
CA PHE A 24 -38.52 18.84 17.42
C PHE A 24 -39.91 19.22 16.91
N ASP A 25 -39.94 20.04 15.89
CA ASP A 25 -41.17 20.46 15.18
C ASP A 25 -41.77 19.36 14.32
N GLU A 26 -40.98 18.37 13.96
CA GLU A 26 -41.36 17.24 13.10
C GLU A 26 -40.88 15.86 13.65
N ILE A 27 -41.29 14.78 13.00
CA ILE A 27 -40.86 13.42 13.37
C ILE A 27 -39.42 13.21 12.89
N VAL A 28 -38.54 12.85 13.82
CA VAL A 28 -37.10 12.68 13.53
C VAL A 28 -36.66 11.25 13.73
N ALA A 29 -35.65 10.85 12.93
CA ALA A 29 -34.90 9.62 13.06
C ALA A 29 -33.44 9.92 13.38
N ILE A 30 -32.76 9.00 14.05
CA ILE A 30 -31.30 9.08 14.28
C ILE A 30 -30.64 8.00 13.45
N LYS A 31 -29.83 8.44 12.50
CA LYS A 31 -29.09 7.57 11.58
C LYS A 31 -27.67 7.39 12.05
N ASP A 32 -27.14 6.17 11.82
CA ASP A 32 -25.75 5.83 12.10
C ASP A 32 -25.26 6.26 13.49
N GLN A 33 -26.12 6.13 14.49
CA GLN A 33 -25.91 6.63 15.85
C GLN A 33 -24.50 6.30 16.39
N GLN A 34 -24.03 5.06 16.20
CA GLN A 34 -22.74 4.62 16.72
C GLN A 34 -21.54 5.33 16.07
N LYS A 35 -21.72 5.80 14.84
CA LYS A 35 -20.64 6.49 14.09
C LYS A 35 -20.68 8.00 14.24
N LYS A 36 -21.88 8.58 14.41
CA LYS A 36 -22.10 10.02 14.31
C LYS A 36 -22.34 10.70 15.65
N VAL A 37 -22.99 10.01 16.61
CA VAL A 37 -23.30 10.64 17.90
C VAL A 37 -22.17 10.44 18.89
N VAL A 38 -21.70 11.54 19.45
CA VAL A 38 -20.60 11.56 20.43
C VAL A 38 -21.06 12.20 21.71
N ILE A 39 -20.85 11.51 22.82
CA ILE A 39 -21.07 12.06 24.18
C ILE A 39 -19.71 12.29 24.82
N SER A 40 -19.44 13.51 25.22
CA SER A 40 -18.19 13.90 25.88
C SER A 40 -18.47 14.45 27.30
N PRO A 41 -17.74 13.99 28.33
CA PRO A 41 -16.67 12.98 28.29
C PRO A 41 -17.13 11.59 27.89
N ALA A 42 -16.16 10.74 27.46
CA ALA A 42 -16.45 9.37 27.07
C ALA A 42 -17.14 8.59 28.19
N GLN A 43 -18.13 7.76 27.82
CA GLN A 43 -18.92 6.98 28.78
C GLN A 43 -18.35 5.56 28.86
N LYS A 44 -18.22 5.02 30.07
CA LYS A 44 -17.85 3.60 30.28
C LYS A 44 -18.99 2.67 29.82
N GLU A 45 -20.23 3.05 30.13
CA GLU A 45 -21.43 2.38 29.65
C GLU A 45 -22.14 3.30 28.66
N PRO A 46 -22.17 2.95 27.34
CA PRO A 46 -22.77 3.79 26.32
C PRO A 46 -24.20 4.18 26.67
N ALA A 47 -24.51 5.48 26.52
CA ALA A 47 -25.87 5.97 26.74
C ALA A 47 -26.86 5.37 25.73
N THR A 48 -28.08 5.15 26.16
CA THR A 48 -29.18 4.71 25.31
C THR A 48 -29.83 5.91 24.63
N ILE A 49 -29.77 5.99 23.30
CA ILE A 49 -30.38 7.05 22.51
C ILE A 49 -31.58 6.48 21.75
N ARG A 50 -32.73 7.16 21.83
CA ARG A 50 -33.97 6.73 21.19
C ARG A 50 -34.67 7.90 20.50
N SER A 51 -35.21 7.64 19.34
CA SER A 51 -36.15 8.54 18.68
C SER A 51 -37.57 8.05 18.92
N LEU A 52 -38.40 8.88 19.50
CA LEU A 52 -39.81 8.65 19.83
C LEU A 52 -40.68 9.72 19.18
N GLY A 53 -41.02 9.53 17.91
CA GLY A 53 -41.76 10.49 17.12
C GLY A 53 -40.98 11.81 16.97
N ARG A 54 -41.48 12.88 17.60
CA ARG A 54 -40.85 14.21 17.58
C ARG A 54 -39.83 14.42 18.70
N THR A 55 -39.48 13.38 19.46
CA THR A 55 -38.63 13.52 20.64
C THR A 55 -37.45 12.59 20.56
N VAL A 56 -36.25 13.12 20.77
CA VAL A 56 -35.03 12.34 20.99
C VAL A 56 -34.78 12.26 22.49
N GLU A 57 -34.56 11.03 22.98
CA GLU A 57 -34.20 10.75 24.36
C GLU A 57 -32.78 10.22 24.44
N VAL A 58 -31.97 10.80 25.33
CA VAL A 58 -30.64 10.28 25.69
C VAL A 58 -30.68 9.91 27.15
N ILE A 59 -30.43 8.63 27.45
CA ILE A 59 -30.47 8.05 28.79
C ILE A 59 -29.07 7.58 29.15
N PHE A 60 -28.47 8.21 30.16
CA PHE A 60 -27.17 7.81 30.69
C PHE A 60 -27.30 6.54 31.54
N ASN A 61 -26.55 5.51 31.21
CA ASN A 61 -26.58 4.21 31.89
C ASN A 61 -25.70 4.20 33.15
N GLU A 62 -24.80 5.16 33.29
CA GLU A 62 -23.92 5.35 34.45
C GLU A 62 -24.21 6.68 35.19
N ASP A 63 -23.60 6.86 36.36
CA ASP A 63 -23.66 8.11 37.09
C ASP A 63 -22.79 9.16 36.42
N LEU A 64 -23.31 10.38 36.28
CA LEU A 64 -22.59 11.48 35.66
C LEU A 64 -21.46 11.96 36.59
N ILE A 65 -20.31 12.29 35.99
CA ILE A 65 -19.16 12.82 36.70
C ILE A 65 -19.51 14.19 37.30
N PRO A 66 -19.28 14.43 38.60
CA PRO A 66 -19.55 15.72 39.24
C PRO A 66 -18.70 16.85 38.64
N ASN A 67 -19.20 18.07 38.71
CA ASN A 67 -18.53 19.31 38.26
C ASN A 67 -17.97 19.23 36.82
N THR A 68 -18.76 18.63 35.93
CA THR A 68 -18.33 18.31 34.55
C THR A 68 -19.36 18.85 33.55
N THR A 69 -18.87 19.47 32.49
CA THR A 69 -19.68 19.84 31.33
C THR A 69 -19.83 18.62 30.43
N TYR A 70 -21.04 18.27 30.07
CA TYR A 70 -21.38 17.23 29.11
C TYR A 70 -21.79 17.88 27.79
N THR A 71 -21.30 17.29 26.70
CA THR A 71 -21.74 17.64 25.34
C THR A 71 -22.26 16.37 24.66
N ILE A 72 -23.39 16.48 23.98
CA ILE A 72 -23.96 15.44 23.12
C ILE A 72 -23.95 16.03 21.72
N ASP A 73 -22.97 15.63 20.94
CA ASP A 73 -22.82 16.04 19.54
C ASP A 73 -23.52 15.00 18.65
N PHE A 74 -24.56 15.45 17.97
CA PHE A 74 -25.31 14.62 17.03
C PHE A 74 -24.75 14.70 15.61
N SER A 75 -23.80 15.62 15.34
CA SER A 75 -23.27 15.86 13.99
C SER A 75 -24.42 16.07 12.98
N ASP A 76 -24.56 15.18 12.00
CA ASP A 76 -25.64 15.11 11.02
C ASP A 76 -26.54 13.87 11.20
N ALA A 77 -26.56 13.27 12.40
CA ALA A 77 -27.30 12.04 12.67
C ALA A 77 -28.83 12.25 12.76
N ILE A 78 -29.28 13.48 13.08
CA ILE A 78 -30.71 13.78 13.20
C ILE A 78 -31.26 14.17 11.84
N GLU A 79 -32.22 13.39 11.34
CA GLU A 79 -32.89 13.68 10.06
C GLU A 79 -34.41 13.63 10.22
N ASP A 80 -35.13 14.39 9.39
CA ASP A 80 -36.57 14.23 9.24
C ASP A 80 -36.90 12.83 8.70
N ASN A 81 -37.86 12.17 9.31
CA ASN A 81 -38.25 10.82 8.94
C ASN A 81 -38.97 10.73 7.59
N ASN A 82 -39.56 11.81 7.09
CA ASN A 82 -40.36 11.82 5.86
C ASN A 82 -39.55 12.27 4.64
N GLU A 83 -38.80 13.35 4.76
CA GLU A 83 -38.09 14.02 3.67
C GLU A 83 -36.58 13.75 3.71
N GLY A 84 -36.05 13.29 4.86
CA GLY A 84 -34.62 13.00 5.02
C GLY A 84 -33.73 14.23 5.17
N ASN A 85 -34.35 15.41 5.44
CA ASN A 85 -33.61 16.65 5.70
C ASN A 85 -32.83 16.52 7.01
N ARG A 86 -31.55 16.81 6.99
CA ARG A 86 -30.65 16.68 8.16
C ARG A 86 -30.58 17.96 8.95
N LEU A 87 -30.42 17.82 10.26
CA LEU A 87 -30.02 18.88 11.17
C LEU A 87 -28.52 18.81 11.37
N ASP A 88 -27.75 19.59 10.61
CA ASP A 88 -26.30 19.56 10.63
C ASP A 88 -25.72 20.29 11.86
N GLY A 89 -24.69 19.67 12.47
CA GLY A 89 -23.86 20.25 13.52
C GLY A 89 -24.59 20.51 14.85
N TYR A 90 -25.70 19.81 15.12
CA TYR A 90 -26.43 20.01 16.37
C TYR A 90 -25.70 19.41 17.57
N CYS A 91 -25.25 20.26 18.48
CA CYS A 91 -24.63 19.88 19.74
C CYS A 91 -25.45 20.41 20.94
N PHE A 92 -25.78 19.50 21.86
CA PHE A 92 -26.46 19.81 23.11
C PHE A 92 -25.51 19.75 24.28
N SER A 93 -25.52 20.76 25.16
CA SER A 93 -24.64 20.82 26.33
C SER A 93 -25.36 21.11 27.62
N PHE A 94 -24.85 20.57 28.73
CA PHE A 94 -25.27 20.84 30.09
C PHE A 94 -24.10 20.59 31.07
N ALA A 95 -24.19 21.04 32.31
CA ALA A 95 -23.19 20.78 33.34
C ALA A 95 -23.81 20.19 34.60
N THR A 96 -23.05 19.27 35.23
CA THR A 96 -23.38 18.70 36.56
C THR A 96 -22.91 19.61 37.69
N GLY A 97 -22.05 20.58 37.41
CA GLY A 97 -21.56 21.62 38.34
C GLY A 97 -22.25 22.95 38.18
N GLU A 98 -21.73 23.98 38.87
CA GLU A 98 -22.28 25.33 38.91
C GLU A 98 -21.95 26.18 37.66
N SER A 99 -20.97 25.73 36.87
CA SER A 99 -20.53 26.42 35.64
C SER A 99 -20.47 25.47 34.45
N ILE A 100 -20.60 26.04 33.26
CA ILE A 100 -20.44 25.33 32.01
C ILE A 100 -19.18 25.80 31.28
N ASP A 101 -18.41 24.85 30.79
CA ASP A 101 -17.22 25.16 30.00
C ASP A 101 -17.65 25.45 28.55
N THR A 102 -17.16 26.57 28.00
CA THR A 102 -17.63 27.07 26.69
C THR A 102 -16.55 27.08 25.62
N MET A 103 -15.28 26.86 25.97
CA MET A 103 -14.21 26.86 24.97
C MET A 103 -14.32 25.66 24.04
N SER A 104 -13.82 25.84 22.86
CA SER A 104 -13.71 24.78 21.88
C SER A 104 -12.36 24.83 21.15
N VAL A 105 -12.00 23.70 20.59
CA VAL A 105 -10.81 23.52 19.75
C VAL A 105 -11.26 22.83 18.47
N SER A 106 -10.86 23.36 17.32
CA SER A 106 -11.28 22.80 16.04
C SER A 106 -10.15 22.70 15.03
N GLY A 107 -10.39 21.92 14.00
CA GLY A 107 -9.41 21.66 12.97
C GLY A 107 -9.85 20.56 12.01
N MET A 108 -8.88 19.89 11.44
CA MET A 108 -9.09 18.85 10.43
C MET A 108 -8.14 17.66 10.63
N VAL A 109 -8.60 16.47 10.26
CA VAL A 109 -7.80 15.25 10.22
C VAL A 109 -7.67 14.79 8.77
N LEU A 110 -6.43 14.70 8.29
CA LEU A 110 -6.10 14.18 6.96
C LEU A 110 -5.25 12.92 7.12
N ARG A 111 -5.37 11.98 6.17
CA ARG A 111 -4.44 10.87 6.09
C ARG A 111 -3.08 11.37 5.60
N ALA A 112 -2.02 11.14 6.36
CA ALA A 112 -0.70 11.69 6.10
C ALA A 112 -0.15 11.31 4.72
N ARG A 113 -0.39 10.08 4.25
CA ARG A 113 0.18 9.56 3.00
C ARG A 113 -0.46 10.12 1.73
N ASP A 114 -1.74 10.49 1.75
CA ASP A 114 -2.49 10.83 0.53
C ASP A 114 -3.47 11.98 0.69
N LEU A 115 -3.44 12.71 1.82
CA LEU A 115 -4.29 13.85 2.14
C LEU A 115 -5.80 13.60 2.01
N GLU A 116 -6.25 12.35 2.12
CA GLU A 116 -7.68 12.05 2.18
C GLU A 116 -8.26 12.52 3.51
N PRO A 117 -9.41 13.19 3.52
CA PRO A 117 -10.11 13.52 4.75
C PRO A 117 -10.47 12.24 5.53
N MET A 118 -10.14 12.21 6.81
CA MET A 118 -10.46 11.08 7.68
C MET A 118 -11.83 11.27 8.31
N GLN A 119 -12.79 10.47 7.86
CA GLN A 119 -14.19 10.56 8.26
C GLN A 119 -14.49 9.76 9.53
N HIS A 120 -15.33 10.29 10.41
CA HIS A 120 -15.83 9.64 11.64
C HIS A 120 -14.74 9.16 12.61
N VAL A 121 -13.55 9.74 12.51
CA VAL A 121 -12.43 9.47 13.39
C VAL A 121 -12.62 10.23 14.70
N MET A 122 -12.27 9.62 15.81
CA MET A 122 -12.32 10.26 17.11
C MET A 122 -11.18 11.26 17.24
N VAL A 123 -11.48 12.45 17.76
CA VAL A 123 -10.50 13.45 18.17
C VAL A 123 -10.67 13.70 19.66
N GLY A 124 -9.59 13.58 20.42
CA GLY A 124 -9.63 13.68 21.87
C GLY A 124 -8.54 14.56 22.47
N LEU A 125 -8.82 15.07 23.67
CA LEU A 125 -7.94 15.92 24.47
C LEU A 125 -7.57 15.22 25.77
N HIS A 126 -6.30 15.36 26.17
CA HIS A 126 -5.78 14.99 27.49
C HIS A 126 -5.19 16.23 28.17
N SER A 127 -5.61 16.52 29.42
CA SER A 127 -4.96 17.50 30.27
C SER A 127 -3.73 16.93 30.98
N ASN A 128 -3.66 15.61 31.10
CA ASN A 128 -2.44 14.92 31.51
C ASN A 128 -1.43 14.94 30.37
N LEU A 129 -0.33 15.69 30.58
CA LEU A 129 0.72 15.87 29.59
C LEU A 129 1.79 14.76 29.59
N ASP A 130 1.56 13.67 30.29
CA ASP A 130 2.43 12.49 30.26
C ASP A 130 2.19 11.71 28.95
N ASP A 131 3.26 11.32 28.23
CA ASP A 131 3.17 10.59 26.96
C ASP A 131 2.41 9.28 27.09
N SER A 132 2.43 8.64 28.25
CA SER A 132 1.67 7.43 28.50
C SER A 132 0.16 7.63 28.60
N ALA A 133 -0.33 8.87 28.67
CA ALA A 133 -1.77 9.17 28.78
C ALA A 133 -2.52 8.62 27.57
N PHE A 134 -2.02 8.82 26.36
CA PHE A 134 -2.66 8.38 25.12
C PHE A 134 -2.87 6.85 25.05
N THR A 135 -1.96 6.08 25.61
CA THR A 135 -2.04 4.61 25.62
C THR A 135 -2.77 4.04 26.84
N LYS A 136 -2.79 4.75 27.98
CA LYS A 136 -3.29 4.22 29.27
C LYS A 136 -4.60 4.82 29.74
N GLN A 137 -4.90 6.05 29.32
CA GLN A 137 -6.07 6.80 29.80
C GLN A 137 -7.07 7.04 28.67
N GLN A 138 -8.35 7.13 29.01
CA GLN A 138 -9.40 7.56 28.09
C GLN A 138 -9.35 9.08 27.95
N PHE A 139 -9.74 9.58 26.78
CA PHE A 139 -9.84 11.03 26.54
C PHE A 139 -10.80 11.73 27.51
N GLU A 140 -10.41 12.91 27.98
CA GLU A 140 -11.26 13.76 28.83
C GLU A 140 -12.35 14.46 28.03
N ARG A 141 -12.03 14.82 26.80
CA ARG A 141 -12.94 15.43 25.83
C ARG A 141 -12.79 14.76 24.49
N ILE A 142 -13.89 14.50 23.84
CA ILE A 142 -13.94 13.84 22.55
C ILE A 142 -14.90 14.52 21.59
N SER A 143 -14.59 14.45 20.32
CA SER A 143 -15.43 14.74 19.18
C SER A 143 -15.17 13.72 18.07
N ARG A 144 -15.90 13.80 16.97
CA ARG A 144 -15.63 13.02 15.76
C ARG A 144 -15.52 13.93 14.55
N THR A 145 -14.73 13.50 13.59
CA THR A 145 -14.64 14.19 12.30
C THR A 145 -15.89 13.95 11.47
N ASN A 146 -16.31 14.98 10.73
CA ASN A 146 -17.37 14.90 9.74
C ASN A 146 -16.87 14.27 8.41
N ASP A 147 -17.72 14.24 7.38
CA ASP A 147 -17.39 13.71 6.05
C ASP A 147 -16.24 14.45 5.36
N LYS A 148 -15.93 15.66 5.78
CA LYS A 148 -14.80 16.47 5.29
C LYS A 148 -13.53 16.32 6.13
N GLY A 149 -13.56 15.49 7.17
CA GLY A 149 -12.46 15.37 8.12
C GLY A 149 -12.35 16.50 9.15
N GLU A 150 -13.32 17.42 9.19
CA GLU A 150 -13.35 18.55 10.14
C GLU A 150 -13.87 18.08 11.51
N PHE A 151 -13.31 18.63 12.58
CA PHE A 151 -13.74 18.34 13.95
C PHE A 151 -13.87 19.62 14.79
N THR A 152 -14.69 19.56 15.83
CA THR A 152 -14.80 20.58 16.86
C THR A 152 -14.99 19.89 18.22
N VAL A 153 -13.98 19.95 19.08
CA VAL A 153 -14.07 19.48 20.47
C VAL A 153 -14.63 20.60 21.31
N GLN A 154 -15.85 20.43 21.83
CA GLN A 154 -16.58 21.45 22.61
C GLN A 154 -16.53 21.18 24.12
N GLY A 155 -16.89 22.19 24.91
CA GLY A 155 -16.98 22.09 26.37
C GLY A 155 -15.59 21.90 27.02
N VAL A 156 -14.59 22.57 26.49
CA VAL A 156 -13.20 22.49 26.96
C VAL A 156 -13.01 23.54 28.08
N LYS A 157 -12.32 23.13 29.15
CA LYS A 157 -11.88 24.02 30.24
C LYS A 157 -10.65 24.82 29.84
N PRO A 158 -10.43 26.00 30.44
CA PRO A 158 -9.11 26.63 30.34
C PRO A 158 -8.02 25.69 30.86
N GLY A 159 -6.96 25.51 30.08
CA GLY A 159 -5.89 24.59 30.45
C GLY A 159 -4.91 24.33 29.32
N LYS A 160 -4.04 23.36 29.54
CA LYS A 160 -3.06 22.86 28.56
C LYS A 160 -3.45 21.42 28.19
N TYR A 161 -3.41 21.11 26.92
CA TYR A 161 -3.86 19.82 26.43
C TYR A 161 -2.92 19.27 25.36
N HIS A 162 -2.75 17.96 25.35
CA HIS A 162 -2.38 17.25 24.14
C HIS A 162 -3.63 16.88 23.35
N ILE A 163 -3.54 16.97 22.03
CA ILE A 163 -4.61 16.60 21.09
C ILE A 163 -4.20 15.40 20.26
N PHE A 164 -5.12 14.49 20.08
CA PHE A 164 -4.91 13.27 19.33
C PHE A 164 -6.11 12.98 18.43
N ALA A 165 -5.87 12.31 17.31
CA ALA A 165 -6.93 11.63 16.56
C ALA A 165 -6.69 10.11 16.63
N LEU A 166 -7.77 9.32 16.67
CA LEU A 166 -7.73 7.87 16.83
C LEU A 166 -8.84 7.22 16.01
N ASN A 167 -8.50 6.27 15.17
CA ASN A 167 -9.46 5.37 14.54
C ASN A 167 -9.68 4.15 15.47
N ASP A 168 -10.42 4.41 16.55
CA ASP A 168 -10.67 3.44 17.63
C ASP A 168 -11.54 2.28 17.10
N MET A 169 -10.88 1.15 16.82
CA MET A 169 -11.52 -0.05 16.26
C MET A 169 -12.14 -0.95 17.32
N ASP A 170 -11.62 -0.92 18.53
CA ASP A 170 -12.05 -1.79 19.64
C ASP A 170 -12.97 -1.07 20.66
N GLY A 171 -13.15 0.24 20.52
CA GLY A 171 -14.04 1.03 21.36
C GLY A 171 -13.51 1.31 22.77
N ASN A 172 -12.20 1.21 22.98
CA ASN A 172 -11.58 1.37 24.29
C ASN A 172 -11.18 2.82 24.64
N TYR A 173 -11.22 3.73 23.64
CA TYR A 173 -10.83 5.15 23.73
C TYR A 173 -9.36 5.36 24.08
N ARG A 174 -8.48 4.44 23.70
CA ARG A 174 -7.04 4.47 23.95
C ARG A 174 -6.29 4.02 22.71
N MET A 175 -5.13 4.57 22.48
CA MET A 175 -4.31 4.19 21.34
C MET A 175 -3.73 2.78 21.50
N SER A 176 -3.91 1.96 20.48
CA SER A 176 -3.16 0.74 20.23
C SER A 176 -2.30 0.90 18.97
N ARG A 177 -1.14 0.22 18.93
CA ARG A 177 -0.20 0.32 17.79
C ARG A 177 -0.73 -0.22 16.46
N SER A 178 -1.82 -0.96 16.51
CA SER A 178 -2.46 -1.51 15.30
C SER A 178 -3.47 -0.55 14.66
N GLU A 179 -3.85 0.51 15.36
CA GLU A 179 -4.83 1.50 14.93
C GLU A 179 -4.16 2.66 14.19
N ASP A 180 -4.97 3.35 13.37
CA ASP A 180 -4.56 4.61 12.78
C ASP A 180 -4.72 5.71 13.84
N TYR A 181 -3.73 6.56 13.97
CA TYR A 181 -3.77 7.68 14.91
C TYR A 181 -3.01 8.90 14.38
N ALA A 182 -3.24 10.04 15.01
CA ALA A 182 -2.46 11.26 14.83
C ALA A 182 -2.22 11.93 16.18
N PHE A 183 -1.13 12.66 16.28
CA PHE A 183 -0.79 13.46 17.44
C PHE A 183 -0.16 14.78 17.02
N LEU A 184 -0.18 15.74 17.93
CA LEU A 184 0.53 17.01 17.81
C LEU A 184 1.49 17.13 18.97
N ASP A 185 2.75 17.49 18.70
CA ASP A 185 3.76 17.69 19.77
C ASP A 185 3.55 19.01 20.51
N GLU A 186 2.96 20.01 19.84
CA GLU A 186 2.63 21.27 20.44
C GLU A 186 1.46 21.16 21.43
N ILE A 187 1.61 21.85 22.56
CA ILE A 187 0.56 21.92 23.57
C ILE A 187 -0.54 22.87 23.10
N VAL A 188 -1.75 22.35 23.06
CA VAL A 188 -2.94 23.12 22.74
C VAL A 188 -3.44 23.89 23.96
N VAL A 189 -3.59 25.20 23.82
CA VAL A 189 -4.12 26.09 24.88
C VAL A 189 -5.38 26.78 24.35
N PRO A 190 -6.57 26.29 24.70
CA PRO A 190 -7.83 26.91 24.28
C PRO A 190 -7.93 28.37 24.74
N SER A 191 -8.37 29.23 23.86
CA SER A 191 -8.56 30.66 24.14
C SER A 191 -9.76 31.23 23.38
N VAL A 192 -10.17 32.41 23.74
CA VAL A 192 -11.29 33.11 23.11
C VAL A 192 -10.82 34.48 22.65
N ARG A 193 -11.19 34.83 21.44
CA ARG A 193 -10.97 36.16 20.86
C ARG A 193 -12.30 36.74 20.45
N GLU A 194 -12.57 37.96 20.92
CA GLU A 194 -13.72 38.74 20.45
C GLU A 194 -13.24 39.76 19.41
N PHE A 195 -13.96 39.84 18.30
CA PHE A 195 -13.72 40.85 17.29
C PHE A 195 -15.04 41.40 16.75
N THR A 196 -15.00 42.62 16.27
CA THR A 196 -16.17 43.30 15.65
C THR A 196 -16.00 43.31 14.14
N SER A 197 -17.05 42.89 13.43
CA SER A 197 -17.13 43.03 11.97
C SER A 197 -18.29 43.96 11.60
N GLN A 198 -18.20 44.55 10.41
CA GLN A 198 -19.31 45.26 9.80
C GLN A 198 -19.97 44.36 8.77
N ASP A 199 -21.10 43.80 9.14
CA ASP A 199 -21.90 42.97 8.25
C ASP A 199 -22.78 43.89 7.38
N THR A 200 -22.56 43.86 6.08
CA THR A 200 -23.26 44.67 5.10
C THR A 200 -24.29 43.83 4.37
N THR A 201 -25.56 44.19 4.51
CA THR A 201 -26.64 43.64 3.69
C THR A 201 -26.85 44.51 2.44
N PHE A 202 -27.22 43.86 1.34
CA PHE A 202 -27.44 44.52 0.07
C PHE A 202 -28.89 44.37 -0.36
N THR A 203 -29.45 45.43 -0.96
CA THR A 203 -30.75 45.39 -1.63
C THR A 203 -30.66 44.54 -2.92
N PHE A 204 -31.84 44.23 -3.51
CA PHE A 204 -31.92 43.51 -4.78
C PHE A 204 -31.10 44.17 -5.91
N ASP A 205 -30.95 45.51 -5.85
CA ASP A 205 -30.19 46.33 -6.81
C ASP A 205 -28.69 46.43 -6.46
N HIS A 206 -28.16 45.55 -5.60
CA HIS A 206 -26.78 45.54 -5.13
C HIS A 206 -26.30 46.84 -4.43
N ARG A 207 -27.23 47.62 -3.87
CA ARG A 207 -26.89 48.77 -3.03
C ARG A 207 -26.79 48.33 -1.58
N VAL A 208 -25.91 48.98 -0.82
CA VAL A 208 -25.84 48.75 0.63
C VAL A 208 -27.20 49.13 1.25
N ASP A 209 -27.84 48.16 1.87
CA ASP A 209 -29.12 48.34 2.58
C ASP A 209 -28.86 48.72 4.04
N THR A 210 -28.13 47.88 4.75
CA THR A 210 -27.83 48.09 6.15
C THR A 210 -26.42 47.66 6.48
N VAL A 211 -25.71 48.40 7.31
CA VAL A 211 -24.42 48.02 7.90
C VAL A 211 -24.64 47.84 9.40
N VAL A 212 -24.49 46.61 9.87
CA VAL A 212 -24.63 46.27 11.29
C VAL A 212 -23.27 45.92 11.84
N THR A 213 -22.87 46.54 12.92
CA THR A 213 -21.67 46.14 13.66
C THR A 213 -22.03 44.96 14.56
N ALA A 214 -21.52 43.80 14.25
CA ALA A 214 -21.69 42.56 15.02
C ALA A 214 -20.42 42.21 15.79
N THR A 215 -20.56 41.81 17.04
CA THR A 215 -19.45 41.25 17.82
C THR A 215 -19.47 39.72 17.65
N HIS A 216 -18.37 39.21 17.18
CA HIS A 216 -18.17 37.75 16.98
C HIS A 216 -17.20 37.21 18.01
N THR A 217 -17.51 36.03 18.50
CA THR A 217 -16.65 35.28 19.40
C THR A 217 -15.98 34.16 18.62
N GLU A 218 -14.67 34.17 18.57
CA GLU A 218 -13.86 33.13 17.91
C GLU A 218 -13.15 32.32 18.99
N TYR A 219 -13.28 31.00 18.89
CA TYR A 219 -12.57 30.04 19.74
C TYR A 219 -11.30 29.57 19.04
N LEU A 220 -10.20 29.57 19.75
CA LEU A 220 -8.87 29.27 19.23
C LEU A 220 -8.22 28.12 20.04
N PRO A 221 -7.34 27.28 19.43
CA PRO A 221 -7.06 27.23 17.99
C PRO A 221 -8.23 26.64 17.18
N ASN A 222 -8.38 27.09 15.93
CA ASN A 222 -9.45 26.66 15.03
C ASN A 222 -8.92 26.12 13.68
N ASP A 223 -7.62 25.97 13.58
CA ASP A 223 -6.87 25.59 12.38
C ASP A 223 -5.96 24.38 12.58
N ILE A 224 -6.21 23.57 13.61
CA ILE A 224 -5.39 22.40 13.91
C ILE A 224 -5.46 21.39 12.76
N LEU A 225 -4.30 20.99 12.27
CA LEU A 225 -4.18 19.91 11.30
C LEU A 225 -3.56 18.68 11.98
N LEU A 226 -4.28 17.56 11.95
CA LEU A 226 -3.80 16.28 12.43
C LEU A 226 -3.54 15.34 11.24
N SER A 227 -2.30 14.91 11.06
CA SER A 227 -1.87 14.01 10.02
C SER A 227 -1.94 12.56 10.50
N MET A 228 -3.01 11.83 10.12
CA MET A 228 -3.26 10.47 10.59
C MET A 228 -2.46 9.43 9.82
N PHE A 229 -1.85 8.52 10.54
CA PHE A 229 -1.04 7.43 9.98
C PHE A 229 -1.20 6.15 10.79
N ASN A 230 -0.71 5.04 10.24
CA ASN A 230 -0.57 3.75 10.92
C ASN A 230 0.92 3.40 11.00
N GLU A 231 1.41 3.04 12.17
CA GLU A 231 2.79 2.58 12.34
C GLU A 231 3.06 1.27 11.59
N ARG A 232 2.00 0.59 11.09
CA ARG A 232 2.06 -0.75 10.50
C ARG A 232 2.76 -1.74 11.42
N TYR A 233 2.56 -1.52 12.74
CA TYR A 233 3.11 -2.40 13.73
C TYR A 233 2.60 -3.83 13.50
N THR A 234 3.51 -4.70 13.20
CA THR A 234 3.26 -6.13 13.09
C THR A 234 4.34 -6.84 13.89
N PRO A 235 3.98 -7.62 14.91
CA PRO A 235 4.96 -8.41 15.65
C PRO A 235 5.79 -9.28 14.72
N LEU A 236 7.08 -9.37 14.97
CA LEU A 236 7.99 -10.19 14.17
C LEU A 236 7.85 -11.67 14.57
N TYR A 237 7.35 -12.49 13.66
CA TYR A 237 7.25 -13.95 13.84
C TYR A 237 7.36 -14.70 12.51
N LEU A 238 7.68 -15.98 12.61
CA LEU A 238 7.66 -16.88 11.46
C LEU A 238 6.19 -17.18 11.08
N LYS A 239 5.75 -16.64 9.95
CA LYS A 239 4.38 -16.82 9.45
C LYS A 239 4.20 -18.17 8.75
N LYS A 240 5.21 -18.61 8.01
CA LYS A 240 5.14 -19.83 7.21
C LYS A 240 6.55 -20.38 6.92
N ALA A 241 6.69 -21.70 7.02
CA ALA A 241 7.82 -22.42 6.50
C ALA A 241 7.30 -23.72 5.87
N GLU A 242 7.50 -23.88 4.56
CA GLU A 242 6.98 -25.04 3.82
C GLU A 242 7.85 -25.41 2.64
N ARG A 243 7.70 -26.63 2.17
CA ARG A 243 8.31 -27.10 0.93
C ARG A 243 7.34 -26.92 -0.24
N MET A 244 7.72 -26.10 -1.21
CA MET A 244 6.94 -25.83 -2.41
C MET A 244 7.40 -26.75 -3.55
N GLY A 245 6.73 -27.86 -3.72
CA GLY A 245 7.17 -28.92 -4.63
C GLY A 245 8.44 -29.62 -4.09
N ARG A 246 9.23 -30.25 -4.99
CA ARG A 246 10.47 -30.94 -4.60
C ARG A 246 11.68 -30.03 -4.49
N ASN A 247 11.67 -28.92 -5.20
CA ASN A 247 12.85 -28.12 -5.47
C ASN A 247 12.94 -26.79 -4.73
N ARG A 248 11.96 -26.44 -3.85
CA ARG A 248 11.94 -25.15 -3.18
C ARG A 248 11.57 -25.28 -1.71
N LEU A 249 12.33 -24.62 -0.83
CA LEU A 249 11.92 -24.34 0.55
C LEU A 249 11.49 -22.87 0.62
N PHE A 250 10.35 -22.62 1.21
CA PHE A 250 9.79 -21.29 1.36
C PHE A 250 9.71 -20.90 2.82
N VAL A 251 10.21 -19.70 3.15
CA VAL A 251 10.16 -19.12 4.48
C VAL A 251 9.54 -17.72 4.37
N LEU A 252 8.55 -17.45 5.20
CA LEU A 252 7.84 -16.17 5.24
C LEU A 252 7.76 -15.67 6.67
N PHE A 253 8.25 -14.48 6.91
CA PHE A 253 8.08 -13.73 8.16
C PHE A 253 6.93 -12.72 8.05
N SER A 254 6.43 -12.27 9.19
CA SER A 254 5.35 -11.27 9.25
C SER A 254 5.81 -9.87 8.82
N THR A 255 7.09 -9.53 9.07
CA THR A 255 7.74 -8.25 8.77
C THR A 255 9.17 -8.50 8.29
N PRO A 256 9.89 -7.47 7.80
CA PRO A 256 11.32 -7.54 7.52
C PRO A 256 12.11 -8.16 8.68
N ASN A 257 13.06 -9.03 8.36
CA ASN A 257 13.83 -9.79 9.34
C ASN A 257 15.32 -9.85 8.94
N GLN A 258 16.16 -10.26 9.89
CA GLN A 258 17.49 -10.73 9.57
C GLN A 258 17.41 -12.03 8.79
N LEU A 259 18.41 -12.28 7.93
CA LEU A 259 18.46 -13.51 7.16
C LEU A 259 18.57 -14.71 8.12
N PRO A 260 17.66 -15.70 8.04
CA PRO A 260 17.73 -16.86 8.91
C PRO A 260 18.91 -17.76 8.55
N GLU A 261 19.53 -18.38 9.55
CA GLU A 261 20.55 -19.39 9.39
C GLU A 261 19.88 -20.78 9.33
N LEU A 262 20.17 -21.56 8.29
CA LEU A 262 19.61 -22.89 8.08
C LEU A 262 20.73 -23.94 8.19
N ASN A 263 20.55 -24.89 9.08
CA ASN A 263 21.41 -26.06 9.21
C ASN A 263 20.58 -27.32 8.94
N ILE A 264 20.94 -28.06 7.88
CA ILE A 264 20.23 -29.29 7.50
C ILE A 264 20.64 -30.44 8.41
N LEU A 265 19.71 -30.95 9.18
CA LEU A 265 19.90 -32.07 10.09
C LEU A 265 19.73 -33.42 9.35
N SER A 266 18.85 -33.48 8.36
CA SER A 266 18.58 -34.71 7.59
C SER A 266 17.98 -34.32 6.22
N PRO A 267 18.47 -34.98 5.13
CA PRO A 267 19.54 -35.96 5.04
C PRO A 267 20.95 -35.36 5.25
N ALA A 268 21.86 -36.13 5.86
CA ALA A 268 23.17 -35.65 6.29
C ALA A 268 24.23 -35.48 5.16
N ASN A 269 24.10 -36.19 4.04
CA ASN A 269 25.06 -36.17 2.94
C ASN A 269 24.61 -35.22 1.82
N HIS A 270 24.61 -33.92 2.07
CA HIS A 270 24.31 -32.87 1.09
C HIS A 270 25.55 -32.02 0.83
N ALA A 271 25.59 -31.32 -0.30
CA ALA A 271 26.64 -30.36 -0.62
C ALA A 271 26.48 -29.06 0.19
N ASP A 272 27.58 -28.33 0.40
CA ASP A 272 27.54 -27.03 1.11
C ASP A 272 26.80 -25.94 0.30
N ASP A 273 26.87 -26.03 -1.03
CA ASP A 273 26.19 -25.14 -1.99
C ASP A 273 24.83 -25.69 -2.45
N TRP A 274 24.03 -26.18 -1.51
CA TRP A 274 22.80 -26.92 -1.75
C TRP A 274 21.64 -26.10 -2.29
N TYR A 275 21.75 -24.74 -2.38
CA TYR A 275 20.66 -23.85 -2.82
C TYR A 275 21.12 -22.63 -3.60
N VAL A 276 20.21 -22.07 -4.38
CA VAL A 276 20.20 -20.69 -4.86
C VAL A 276 19.10 -19.94 -4.14
N MET A 277 19.38 -18.75 -3.60
CA MET A 277 18.44 -17.97 -2.80
C MET A 277 17.73 -16.92 -3.64
N GLU A 278 16.39 -16.88 -3.50
CA GLU A 278 15.52 -15.80 -3.95
C GLU A 278 14.92 -15.14 -2.72
N ARG A 279 15.01 -13.82 -2.60
CA ARG A 279 14.48 -13.11 -1.42
C ARG A 279 14.03 -11.70 -1.75
N ARG A 280 13.18 -11.15 -0.90
CA ARG A 280 12.90 -9.72 -0.89
C ARG A 280 13.99 -8.96 -0.13
N GLU A 281 14.09 -7.66 -0.38
CA GLU A 281 15.08 -6.78 0.26
C GLU A 281 15.04 -6.85 1.80
N GLY A 282 13.84 -6.91 2.38
CA GLY A 282 13.63 -7.05 3.83
C GLY A 282 13.78 -8.46 4.40
N ASN A 283 14.11 -9.48 3.59
CA ASN A 283 14.18 -10.90 3.99
C ASN A 283 12.89 -11.44 4.65
N ASP A 284 11.78 -10.78 4.47
CA ASP A 284 10.48 -11.25 4.96
C ASP A 284 9.95 -12.44 4.16
N SER A 285 10.38 -12.60 2.91
CA SER A 285 9.99 -13.68 2.01
C SER A 285 11.23 -14.24 1.33
N ILE A 286 11.52 -15.51 1.58
CA ILE A 286 12.73 -16.18 1.11
C ILE A 286 12.35 -17.52 0.49
N VAL A 287 12.91 -17.80 -0.70
CA VAL A 287 12.82 -19.10 -1.36
C VAL A 287 14.23 -19.65 -1.55
N TYR A 288 14.47 -20.84 -1.06
CA TYR A 288 15.69 -21.60 -1.28
C TYR A 288 15.44 -22.61 -2.41
N TRP A 289 16.02 -22.36 -3.57
CA TRP A 289 15.96 -23.26 -4.72
C TRP A 289 17.01 -24.35 -4.53
N LEU A 290 16.58 -25.58 -4.24
CA LEU A 290 17.46 -26.70 -3.98
C LEU A 290 18.22 -27.08 -5.25
N THR A 291 19.55 -27.19 -5.14
CA THR A 291 20.46 -27.63 -6.22
C THR A 291 21.02 -29.01 -5.96
N ASP A 292 21.08 -29.42 -4.69
CA ASP A 292 21.62 -30.72 -4.29
C ASP A 292 20.69 -31.89 -4.63
N SER A 293 21.24 -32.92 -5.26
CA SER A 293 20.49 -34.07 -5.75
C SER A 293 19.93 -34.98 -4.63
N VAL A 294 20.55 -35.00 -3.45
CA VAL A 294 20.10 -35.77 -2.29
C VAL A 294 18.87 -35.09 -1.68
N LEU A 295 18.92 -33.77 -1.53
CA LEU A 295 17.81 -32.99 -1.02
C LEU A 295 16.61 -32.98 -1.97
N LEU A 296 16.84 -32.92 -3.29
CA LEU A 296 15.79 -33.00 -4.30
C LEU A 296 15.02 -34.33 -4.26
N LYS A 297 15.72 -35.45 -3.96
CA LYS A 297 15.11 -36.80 -3.89
C LYS A 297 14.41 -37.06 -2.56
N ALA A 298 14.82 -36.43 -1.48
CA ALA A 298 14.25 -36.62 -0.14
C ALA A 298 12.78 -36.15 -0.09
N ASP A 299 11.91 -36.94 0.52
CA ASP A 299 10.50 -36.57 0.73
C ASP A 299 10.34 -35.58 1.89
N SER A 300 11.24 -35.58 2.86
CA SER A 300 11.32 -34.64 3.95
C SER A 300 12.74 -34.15 4.19
N ILE A 301 12.88 -32.90 4.58
CA ILE A 301 14.14 -32.26 4.97
C ILE A 301 13.95 -31.66 6.36
N ASN A 302 14.75 -32.08 7.33
CA ASN A 302 14.75 -31.53 8.68
C ASN A 302 15.82 -30.46 8.78
N VAL A 303 15.44 -29.26 9.18
CA VAL A 303 16.31 -28.08 9.24
C VAL A 303 16.23 -27.49 10.64
N ASP A 304 17.38 -27.27 11.26
CA ASP A 304 17.49 -26.38 12.41
C ASP A 304 17.64 -24.95 11.89
N MET A 305 16.64 -24.12 12.17
CA MET A 305 16.57 -22.74 11.67
C MET A 305 16.68 -21.76 12.82
N ARG A 306 17.72 -20.92 12.77
CA ARG A 306 17.92 -19.81 13.69
C ARG A 306 17.42 -18.53 13.04
N TYR A 307 16.50 -17.83 13.73
CA TYR A 307 15.90 -16.60 13.22
C TYR A 307 15.47 -15.68 14.35
N MET A 308 15.19 -14.41 14.02
CA MET A 308 14.70 -13.43 14.99
C MET A 308 13.19 -13.47 15.08
N LYS A 309 12.64 -13.44 16.31
CA LYS A 309 11.21 -13.24 16.56
C LYS A 309 10.99 -12.32 17.74
N MET A 310 9.80 -11.76 17.85
CA MET A 310 9.37 -10.96 19.00
C MET A 310 8.82 -11.86 20.10
N ASP A 311 9.25 -11.62 21.34
CA ASP A 311 8.72 -12.30 22.54
C ASP A 311 7.45 -11.60 23.07
N SER A 312 6.88 -12.11 24.16
CA SER A 312 5.69 -11.53 24.80
C SER A 312 5.91 -10.18 25.47
N LEU A 313 7.16 -9.77 25.63
CA LEU A 313 7.57 -8.48 26.19
C LEU A 313 7.99 -7.49 25.08
N GLU A 314 7.66 -7.82 23.82
CA GLU A 314 8.01 -7.04 22.61
C GLU A 314 9.52 -6.90 22.36
N ASN A 315 10.38 -7.75 22.93
CA ASN A 315 11.79 -7.79 22.60
C ASN A 315 12.05 -8.69 21.41
N VAL A 316 12.94 -8.27 20.51
CA VAL A 316 13.39 -9.09 19.39
C VAL A 316 14.49 -10.03 19.86
N VAL A 317 14.22 -11.32 19.85
CA VAL A 317 15.12 -12.38 20.36
C VAL A 317 15.41 -13.41 19.30
N ALA A 318 16.63 -13.98 19.32
CA ALA A 318 16.99 -15.09 18.46
C ALA A 318 16.43 -16.40 19.02
N VAL A 319 15.84 -17.20 18.15
CA VAL A 319 15.30 -18.53 18.47
C VAL A 319 15.81 -19.57 17.50
N ASN A 320 15.90 -20.81 17.96
CA ASN A 320 16.21 -21.99 17.13
C ASN A 320 15.01 -22.90 17.13
N ASP A 321 14.48 -23.19 15.93
CA ASP A 321 13.36 -24.11 15.76
C ASP A 321 13.73 -25.19 14.75
N THR A 322 13.41 -26.44 15.07
CA THR A 322 13.54 -27.56 14.11
C THR A 322 12.30 -27.62 13.23
N ILE A 323 12.50 -27.35 11.94
CA ILE A 323 11.43 -27.30 10.94
C ILE A 323 11.55 -28.51 10.00
N VAL A 324 10.42 -29.19 9.77
CA VAL A 324 10.31 -30.30 8.84
C VAL A 324 9.66 -29.81 7.54
N PHE A 325 10.47 -29.73 6.48
CA PHE A 325 10.02 -29.41 5.14
C PHE A 325 9.62 -30.67 4.38
N GLN A 326 8.33 -30.97 4.35
CA GLN A 326 7.78 -32.16 3.71
C GLN A 326 7.13 -31.85 2.37
N VAL A 327 7.38 -32.68 1.37
CA VAL A 327 6.71 -32.58 0.07
C VAL A 327 5.24 -32.94 0.24
N ARG A 328 4.34 -31.99 -0.04
CA ARG A 328 2.90 -32.24 -0.12
C ARG A 328 2.54 -32.50 -1.57
N ARG A 329 2.03 -33.68 -1.87
CA ARG A 329 1.57 -34.06 -3.21
C ARG A 329 0.12 -34.50 -3.15
N THR A 330 -0.65 -34.09 -4.13
CA THR A 330 -2.01 -34.59 -4.36
C THR A 330 -1.95 -35.97 -5.04
N ASN A 331 -2.99 -36.78 -4.85
CA ASN A 331 -3.09 -38.07 -5.54
C ASN A 331 -3.08 -37.91 -7.06
N ALA A 332 -3.56 -36.81 -7.60
CA ALA A 332 -3.54 -36.50 -9.02
C ALA A 332 -2.09 -36.26 -9.53
N GLU A 333 -1.27 -35.51 -8.79
CA GLU A 333 0.15 -35.28 -9.11
C GLU A 333 0.96 -36.57 -9.07
N ILE A 334 0.75 -37.41 -8.04
CA ILE A 334 1.41 -38.73 -7.92
C ILE A 334 1.06 -39.61 -9.12
N LYS A 335 -0.21 -39.59 -9.54
CA LYS A 335 -0.66 -40.35 -10.71
C LYS A 335 -0.04 -39.84 -11.99
N ALA A 336 -0.03 -38.54 -12.22
CA ALA A 336 0.57 -37.90 -13.39
C ALA A 336 2.08 -38.17 -13.48
N GLU A 337 2.82 -38.05 -12.37
CA GLU A 337 4.26 -38.41 -12.32
C GLU A 337 4.52 -39.89 -12.72
N ARG A 338 3.71 -40.81 -12.20
CA ARG A 338 3.83 -42.24 -12.53
C ARG A 338 3.53 -42.51 -14.01
N GLU A 339 2.51 -41.87 -14.55
CA GLU A 339 2.16 -42.01 -15.98
C GLU A 339 3.25 -41.43 -16.87
N ALA A 340 3.80 -40.25 -16.55
CA ALA A 340 4.90 -39.63 -17.28
C ALA A 340 6.20 -40.49 -17.20
N GLN A 341 6.50 -41.06 -16.03
CA GLN A 341 7.66 -41.95 -15.88
C GLN A 341 7.50 -43.21 -16.68
N LYS A 342 6.33 -43.86 -16.66
CA LYS A 342 6.03 -45.05 -17.44
C LYS A 342 6.17 -44.79 -18.94
N GLU A 343 5.67 -43.67 -19.41
CA GLU A 343 5.75 -43.27 -20.81
C GLU A 343 7.22 -43.07 -21.26
N ARG A 344 8.08 -42.47 -20.41
CA ARG A 344 9.53 -42.32 -20.67
C ARG A 344 10.22 -43.68 -20.75
N GLU A 345 9.92 -44.59 -19.84
CA GLU A 345 10.48 -45.95 -19.85
C GLU A 345 10.03 -46.72 -21.10
N ASP A 346 8.80 -46.56 -21.54
CA ASP A 346 8.26 -47.22 -22.74
C ASP A 346 8.93 -46.68 -24.02
N ILE A 347 9.16 -45.37 -24.11
CA ILE A 347 9.89 -44.72 -25.21
C ILE A 347 11.34 -45.21 -25.24
N GLU A 348 12.00 -45.30 -24.11
CA GLU A 348 13.40 -45.81 -24.03
C GLU A 348 13.51 -47.27 -24.49
N LYS A 349 12.60 -48.13 -24.04
CA LYS A 349 12.50 -49.52 -24.50
C LYS A 349 12.24 -49.65 -26.01
N GLU A 350 11.37 -48.80 -26.54
CA GLU A 350 11.07 -48.77 -27.97
C GLU A 350 12.30 -48.32 -28.78
N ARG A 351 13.03 -47.32 -28.30
CA ARG A 351 14.27 -46.83 -28.86
C ARG A 351 15.35 -47.92 -28.92
N GLU A 352 15.57 -48.63 -27.81
CA GLU A 352 16.52 -49.74 -27.79
C GLU A 352 16.17 -50.87 -28.78
N LYS A 353 14.88 -51.20 -28.92
CA LYS A 353 14.41 -52.18 -29.87
C LYS A 353 14.67 -51.75 -31.33
N LEU A 354 14.38 -50.50 -31.66
CA LEU A 354 14.61 -49.96 -33.00
C LEU A 354 16.12 -49.92 -33.33
N ILE A 355 16.97 -49.49 -32.38
CA ILE A 355 18.44 -49.50 -32.56
C ILE A 355 18.95 -50.90 -32.81
N LYS A 356 18.58 -51.89 -31.99
CA LYS A 356 19.00 -53.31 -32.16
C LYS A 356 18.48 -53.88 -33.50
N ARG A 357 17.29 -53.51 -33.95
CA ARG A 357 16.73 -53.91 -35.25
C ARG A 357 17.50 -53.29 -36.40
N ARG A 358 17.85 -51.98 -36.28
CA ARG A 358 18.68 -51.26 -37.26
C ARG A 358 20.06 -51.92 -37.41
N GLU A 359 20.73 -52.23 -36.32
CA GLU A 359 22.03 -52.91 -36.32
C GLU A 359 21.99 -54.26 -37.02
N LYS A 360 20.95 -55.08 -36.80
CA LYS A 360 20.75 -56.35 -37.48
C LYS A 360 20.54 -56.21 -38.97
N LEU A 361 19.79 -55.20 -39.42
CA LEU A 361 19.55 -54.95 -40.85
C LEU A 361 20.82 -54.45 -41.56
N VAL A 362 21.58 -53.54 -40.92
CA VAL A 362 22.89 -53.10 -41.41
C VAL A 362 23.85 -54.29 -41.56
N ALA A 363 23.92 -55.16 -40.54
CA ALA A 363 24.76 -56.35 -40.58
C ALA A 363 24.38 -57.39 -41.69
N SER A 364 23.08 -57.35 -42.12
CA SER A 364 22.58 -58.25 -43.18
C SER A 364 22.50 -57.55 -44.56
N GLY A 365 22.99 -56.31 -44.72
CA GLY A 365 23.01 -55.56 -45.98
C GLY A 365 21.64 -55.17 -46.50
N LYS A 366 20.60 -55.11 -45.64
CA LYS A 366 19.23 -54.72 -45.98
C LYS A 366 19.01 -53.25 -45.80
N ASP A 367 18.00 -52.71 -46.52
CA ASP A 367 17.60 -51.31 -46.42
C ASP A 367 17.12 -50.95 -45.02
N VAL A 368 17.60 -49.83 -44.52
CA VAL A 368 17.31 -49.27 -43.16
C VAL A 368 16.44 -48.01 -43.19
N THR A 369 15.99 -47.57 -44.37
CA THR A 369 15.32 -46.29 -44.56
C THR A 369 14.05 -46.17 -43.70
N GLU A 370 13.26 -47.25 -43.60
CA GLU A 370 12.02 -47.29 -42.84
C GLU A 370 12.31 -47.18 -41.31
N ILE A 371 13.30 -47.90 -40.82
CA ILE A 371 13.69 -47.86 -39.40
C ILE A 371 14.34 -46.52 -39.01
N ASP A 372 15.08 -45.88 -39.91
CA ASP A 372 15.61 -44.55 -39.72
C ASP A 372 14.49 -43.49 -39.62
N LEU A 373 13.38 -43.69 -40.35
CA LEU A 373 12.16 -42.86 -40.20
C LEU A 373 11.48 -43.09 -38.85
N ASP A 374 11.37 -44.37 -38.39
CA ASP A 374 10.79 -44.70 -37.11
C ASP A 374 11.62 -44.10 -35.92
N ILE A 375 12.93 -44.20 -36.02
CA ILE A 375 13.86 -43.61 -35.03
C ILE A 375 13.72 -42.08 -35.01
N LYS A 376 13.57 -41.43 -36.17
CA LYS A 376 13.33 -40.00 -36.26
C LYS A 376 11.97 -39.60 -35.64
N ALA A 377 10.92 -40.36 -35.91
CA ALA A 377 9.60 -40.14 -35.33
C ALA A 377 9.63 -40.30 -33.81
N LEU A 378 10.31 -41.32 -33.30
CA LEU A 378 10.48 -41.51 -31.86
C LEU A 378 11.30 -40.38 -31.21
N ALA A 379 12.38 -39.94 -31.86
CA ALA A 379 13.16 -38.79 -31.41
C ALA A 379 12.37 -37.49 -31.39
N GLN A 380 11.40 -37.31 -32.30
CA GLN A 380 10.44 -36.18 -32.25
C GLN A 380 9.47 -36.30 -31.07
N ARG A 381 9.00 -37.52 -30.75
CA ARG A 381 8.19 -37.77 -29.54
C ARG A 381 8.98 -37.49 -28.26
N GLU A 382 10.21 -37.96 -28.14
CA GLU A 382 11.11 -37.66 -27.03
C GLU A 382 11.33 -36.14 -26.87
N ARG A 383 11.54 -35.43 -28.00
CA ARG A 383 11.70 -33.97 -28.00
C ARG A 383 10.43 -33.25 -27.51
N ALA A 384 9.25 -33.71 -27.93
CA ALA A 384 7.97 -33.12 -27.51
C ALA A 384 7.70 -33.29 -25.99
N GLN A 385 8.28 -34.33 -25.37
CA GLN A 385 8.16 -34.62 -23.93
C GLN A 385 9.29 -34.04 -23.10
N ARG A 386 10.36 -33.57 -23.75
CA ARG A 386 11.51 -33.00 -23.05
C ARG A 386 11.07 -31.66 -22.42
N GLU A 387 11.35 -31.50 -21.13
CA GLU A 387 11.24 -30.21 -20.48
C GLU A 387 12.23 -29.22 -21.12
N VAL A 388 11.70 -28.09 -21.58
CA VAL A 388 12.48 -27.05 -22.26
C VAL A 388 12.37 -25.77 -21.46
N LEU A 389 13.50 -25.10 -21.26
CA LEU A 389 13.53 -23.80 -20.62
C LEU A 389 12.87 -22.75 -21.54
N GLN A 390 11.75 -22.22 -21.09
CA GLN A 390 11.03 -21.18 -21.83
C GLN A 390 11.68 -19.81 -21.63
N LEU A 391 12.18 -19.23 -22.71
CA LEU A 391 12.77 -17.90 -22.74
C LEU A 391 11.82 -16.91 -23.40
N THR A 392 10.68 -16.58 -22.75
CA THR A 392 9.70 -15.66 -23.32
C THR A 392 9.93 -14.27 -22.76
N PRO A 393 10.20 -13.22 -23.59
CA PRO A 393 10.31 -11.86 -23.14
C PRO A 393 8.99 -11.36 -22.56
N LYS A 394 9.03 -10.47 -21.56
CA LYS A 394 7.84 -9.83 -20.98
C LYS A 394 7.03 -9.02 -22.01
N LYS A 395 7.72 -8.41 -23.00
CA LYS A 395 7.13 -7.70 -24.15
C LYS A 395 7.69 -8.29 -25.44
N THR A 396 6.87 -8.62 -26.41
CA THR A 396 7.25 -9.37 -27.63
C THR A 396 7.22 -8.57 -28.92
N ASP A 397 6.34 -7.55 -29.04
CA ASP A 397 6.09 -6.90 -30.33
C ASP A 397 6.65 -5.48 -30.40
N GLN A 398 6.39 -4.67 -29.40
CA GLN A 398 6.78 -3.26 -29.37
C GLN A 398 7.33 -2.89 -28.00
N LEU A 399 8.52 -2.28 -28.00
CA LEU A 399 9.18 -1.76 -26.80
C LEU A 399 9.04 -0.23 -26.73
N ASP A 400 8.83 0.29 -25.54
CA ASP A 400 8.99 1.71 -25.27
C ASP A 400 10.48 2.08 -25.27
N VAL A 401 10.80 3.35 -25.50
CA VAL A 401 12.20 3.81 -25.57
C VAL A 401 12.98 3.64 -24.26
N THR A 402 12.26 3.52 -23.15
CA THR A 402 12.80 3.26 -21.81
C THR A 402 12.83 1.78 -21.44
N ASP A 403 12.23 0.91 -22.26
CA ASP A 403 12.15 -0.51 -21.96
C ASP A 403 13.51 -1.21 -22.17
N THR A 404 13.72 -2.24 -21.38
CA THR A 404 14.73 -3.26 -21.61
C THR A 404 14.05 -4.59 -21.95
N ILE A 405 14.72 -5.45 -22.69
CA ILE A 405 14.19 -6.79 -22.98
C ILE A 405 14.37 -7.64 -21.73
N GLN A 406 13.27 -7.92 -21.03
CA GLN A 406 13.27 -8.62 -19.75
C GLN A 406 12.65 -10.01 -19.87
N PHE A 407 13.20 -10.94 -19.07
CA PHE A 407 12.74 -12.32 -18.93
C PHE A 407 12.44 -12.62 -17.46
N ALA A 408 11.34 -13.33 -17.20
CA ALA A 408 11.04 -13.94 -15.92
C ALA A 408 11.05 -15.46 -16.11
N LEU A 409 11.98 -16.13 -15.46
CA LEU A 409 12.20 -17.55 -15.61
C LEU A 409 11.53 -18.35 -14.47
N ASN A 410 11.29 -19.61 -14.70
CA ASN A 410 10.66 -20.52 -13.74
C ASN A 410 11.64 -21.21 -12.79
N ALA A 411 12.96 -21.07 -13.03
CA ALA A 411 14.04 -21.58 -12.20
C ALA A 411 15.32 -20.74 -12.38
N PRO A 412 16.21 -20.70 -11.37
CA PRO A 412 17.49 -20.00 -11.47
C PRO A 412 18.36 -20.59 -12.59
N ILE A 413 19.19 -19.74 -13.18
CA ILE A 413 20.13 -20.13 -14.25
C ILE A 413 21.45 -20.59 -13.64
N ALA A 414 21.98 -21.70 -14.17
CA ALA A 414 23.31 -22.18 -13.86
C ALA A 414 24.37 -21.65 -14.85
N ASN A 415 23.99 -21.52 -16.14
CA ASN A 415 24.95 -21.09 -17.17
C ASN A 415 24.28 -20.31 -18.30
N ILE A 416 24.96 -19.26 -18.77
CA ILE A 416 24.58 -18.45 -19.94
C ILE A 416 25.77 -18.43 -20.91
N THR A 417 25.59 -18.99 -22.10
CA THR A 417 26.56 -18.92 -23.19
C THR A 417 26.31 -17.65 -24.01
N GLN A 418 26.94 -16.54 -23.62
CA GLN A 418 26.71 -15.21 -24.23
C GLN A 418 26.93 -15.19 -25.75
N SER A 419 27.88 -16.00 -26.28
CA SER A 419 28.15 -16.08 -27.73
C SER A 419 26.99 -16.68 -28.54
N ALA A 420 26.15 -17.49 -27.89
CA ALA A 420 24.96 -18.13 -28.43
C ALA A 420 23.70 -17.24 -28.39
N ILE A 421 23.85 -16.01 -27.86
CA ILE A 421 22.78 -15.00 -27.84
C ILE A 421 23.14 -13.91 -28.85
N ARG A 422 22.25 -13.66 -29.80
CA ARG A 422 22.48 -12.70 -30.87
C ARG A 422 21.34 -11.69 -30.93
N LEU A 423 21.69 -10.41 -30.73
CA LEU A 423 20.79 -9.29 -31.00
C LEU A 423 21.24 -8.63 -32.31
N GLU A 424 20.30 -8.46 -33.23
CA GLU A 424 20.57 -7.86 -34.52
C GLU A 424 19.55 -6.76 -34.80
N ARG A 425 20.00 -5.70 -35.48
CA ARG A 425 19.20 -4.56 -35.90
C ARG A 425 19.04 -4.59 -37.40
N MET A 426 17.84 -4.32 -37.88
CA MET A 426 17.55 -4.19 -39.31
C MET A 426 18.12 -2.88 -39.84
N GLN A 427 18.86 -2.94 -40.96
CA GLN A 427 19.39 -1.79 -41.67
C GLN A 427 18.40 -1.30 -42.74
N LYS A 428 18.67 -0.12 -43.32
CA LYS A 428 17.83 0.46 -44.38
C LYS A 428 17.75 -0.40 -45.64
N ASP A 429 18.79 -1.18 -45.93
CA ASP A 429 18.86 -2.15 -47.03
C ASP A 429 18.22 -3.51 -46.70
N SER A 430 17.49 -3.60 -45.59
CA SER A 430 16.86 -4.82 -45.08
C SER A 430 17.85 -5.92 -44.66
N THR A 431 19.12 -5.64 -44.52
CA THR A 431 20.11 -6.55 -43.92
C THR A 431 20.13 -6.46 -42.40
N TRP A 432 20.60 -7.51 -41.75
CA TRP A 432 20.67 -7.57 -40.27
C TRP A 432 22.12 -7.35 -39.80
N MET A 433 22.30 -6.38 -38.94
CA MET A 433 23.61 -6.06 -38.33
C MET A 433 23.60 -6.44 -36.85
N ARG A 434 24.64 -7.17 -36.43
CA ARG A 434 24.80 -7.57 -35.03
C ARG A 434 25.03 -6.35 -34.15
N VAL A 435 24.33 -6.34 -33.00
CA VAL A 435 24.44 -5.32 -31.95
C VAL A 435 25.05 -5.98 -30.72
N LYS A 436 25.88 -5.24 -29.99
CA LYS A 436 26.42 -5.72 -28.71
C LYS A 436 25.26 -5.89 -27.74
N ALA A 437 25.12 -7.10 -27.20
CA ALA A 437 24.10 -7.44 -26.23
C ALA A 437 24.64 -8.48 -25.26
N GLU A 438 24.19 -8.39 -24.02
CA GLU A 438 24.60 -9.32 -22.97
C GLU A 438 23.39 -9.62 -22.08
N MET A 439 23.13 -10.89 -21.81
CA MET A 439 22.10 -11.30 -20.87
C MET A 439 22.64 -11.23 -19.44
N ARG A 440 21.99 -10.45 -18.59
CA ARG A 440 22.39 -10.20 -17.20
C ARG A 440 21.23 -10.36 -16.25
N LEU A 441 21.55 -10.73 -15.02
CA LEU A 441 20.63 -10.70 -13.90
C LEU A 441 20.22 -9.23 -13.61
N ILE A 442 18.94 -8.97 -13.36
CA ILE A 442 18.45 -7.63 -13.04
C ILE A 442 18.79 -7.25 -11.60
N ASN A 443 18.58 -8.20 -10.68
CA ASN A 443 18.79 -8.01 -9.25
C ASN A 443 19.29 -9.31 -8.62
N GLU A 444 20.34 -9.26 -7.85
CA GLU A 444 20.92 -10.41 -7.12
C GLU A 444 19.96 -11.03 -6.11
N LEU A 445 18.97 -10.25 -5.63
CA LEU A 445 17.96 -10.76 -4.72
C LEU A 445 16.94 -11.68 -5.40
N ASN A 446 16.79 -11.58 -6.73
CA ASN A 446 15.85 -12.40 -7.49
C ASN A 446 16.54 -13.06 -8.68
N PRO A 447 16.99 -14.32 -8.53
CA PRO A 447 17.73 -15.07 -9.55
C PRO A 447 16.87 -15.54 -10.74
N LEU A 448 15.59 -15.14 -10.80
CA LEU A 448 14.69 -15.50 -11.89
C LEU A 448 14.53 -14.40 -12.94
N ASN A 449 14.92 -13.14 -12.63
CA ASN A 449 14.71 -11.99 -13.50
C ASN A 449 16.00 -11.59 -14.23
N TYR A 450 15.96 -11.70 -15.54
CA TYR A 450 17.08 -11.37 -16.43
C TYR A 450 16.68 -10.28 -17.42
N MET A 451 17.68 -9.56 -17.95
CA MET A 451 17.51 -8.61 -19.05
C MET A 451 18.60 -8.78 -20.09
N ILE A 452 18.31 -8.37 -21.32
CA ILE A 452 19.33 -8.13 -22.34
C ILE A 452 19.77 -6.68 -22.22
N GLN A 453 20.99 -6.48 -21.77
CA GLN A 453 21.63 -5.18 -21.77
C GLN A 453 22.11 -4.86 -23.18
N ALA A 454 21.47 -3.89 -23.84
CA ALA A 454 21.80 -3.43 -25.18
C ALA A 454 21.39 -1.97 -25.36
N ASN A 455 22.07 -1.27 -26.28
CA ASN A 455 21.68 0.09 -26.66
C ASN A 455 20.66 0.03 -27.80
N LEU A 456 19.38 0.05 -27.45
CA LEU A 456 18.27 0.04 -28.40
C LEU A 456 18.01 1.48 -28.90
N LYS A 457 17.90 1.65 -30.21
CA LYS A 457 17.61 2.94 -30.83
C LYS A 457 16.11 3.06 -31.14
N PRO A 458 15.51 4.24 -30.91
CA PRO A 458 14.13 4.49 -31.31
C PRO A 458 13.90 4.21 -32.81
N GLU A 459 12.65 3.82 -33.17
CA GLU A 459 12.16 3.52 -34.53
C GLU A 459 12.75 2.30 -35.21
N GLU A 460 13.80 1.73 -34.66
CA GLU A 460 14.53 0.61 -35.25
C GLU A 460 13.86 -0.74 -34.93
N GLN A 461 14.03 -1.69 -35.86
CA GLN A 461 13.57 -3.07 -35.70
C GLN A 461 14.73 -3.96 -35.28
N TYR A 462 14.44 -4.88 -34.39
CA TYR A 462 15.41 -5.81 -33.83
C TYR A 462 14.93 -7.26 -33.93
N ARG A 463 15.85 -8.20 -33.99
CA ARG A 463 15.61 -9.62 -33.71
C ARG A 463 16.61 -10.12 -32.65
N LEU A 464 16.09 -10.79 -31.67
CA LEU A 464 16.85 -11.46 -30.62
C LEU A 464 16.75 -12.96 -30.87
N HIS A 465 17.88 -13.61 -31.04
CA HIS A 465 17.98 -15.03 -31.30
C HIS A 465 18.78 -15.72 -30.19
N PHE A 466 18.25 -16.82 -29.69
CA PHE A 466 18.94 -17.74 -28.80
C PHE A 466 19.20 -19.04 -29.57
N ASP A 467 20.43 -19.50 -29.62
CA ASP A 467 20.72 -20.83 -30.09
C ASP A 467 20.22 -21.87 -29.07
N SER A 468 20.10 -23.15 -29.48
CA SER A 468 19.75 -24.22 -28.56
C SER A 468 20.83 -24.36 -27.47
N ALA A 469 20.41 -24.54 -26.21
CA ALA A 469 21.27 -24.61 -25.04
C ALA A 469 22.14 -23.36 -24.77
N ALA A 470 21.69 -22.17 -25.26
CA ALA A 470 22.33 -20.91 -24.93
C ALA A 470 22.17 -20.56 -23.42
N VAL A 471 21.10 -21.01 -22.80
CA VAL A 471 20.78 -20.82 -21.38
C VAL A 471 20.39 -22.15 -20.77
N CYS A 472 20.99 -22.49 -19.62
CA CYS A 472 20.69 -23.72 -18.89
C CYS A 472 20.40 -23.38 -17.43
N ASN A 473 19.29 -23.90 -16.87
CA ASN A 473 18.94 -23.70 -15.47
C ASN A 473 19.71 -24.64 -14.53
N VAL A 474 19.58 -24.45 -13.21
CA VAL A 474 20.26 -25.24 -12.17
C VAL A 474 19.88 -26.75 -12.17
N TYR A 475 18.83 -27.13 -12.90
CA TYR A 475 18.36 -28.52 -13.05
C TYR A 475 18.80 -29.17 -14.36
N GLY A 476 19.66 -28.51 -15.15
CA GLY A 476 20.14 -28.99 -16.42
C GLY A 476 19.14 -28.85 -17.58
N VAL A 477 18.04 -28.16 -17.38
CA VAL A 477 17.06 -27.89 -18.44
C VAL A 477 17.51 -26.68 -19.26
N ALA A 478 17.67 -26.91 -20.56
CA ALA A 478 18.15 -25.90 -21.51
C ALA A 478 17.05 -25.42 -22.45
N ASN A 479 17.23 -24.24 -23.06
CA ASN A 479 16.34 -23.69 -24.06
C ASN A 479 16.51 -24.35 -25.43
N ASP A 480 15.44 -24.42 -26.20
CA ASP A 480 15.51 -24.64 -27.65
C ASP A 480 15.84 -23.34 -28.39
N SER A 481 16.23 -23.46 -29.68
CA SER A 481 16.48 -22.29 -30.51
C SER A 481 15.19 -21.49 -30.70
N VAL A 482 15.26 -20.19 -30.37
CA VAL A 482 14.09 -19.29 -30.45
C VAL A 482 14.50 -17.92 -30.95
N THR A 483 13.60 -17.28 -31.72
CA THR A 483 13.82 -15.93 -32.25
C THR A 483 12.62 -15.05 -31.97
N TYR A 484 12.89 -13.86 -31.42
CA TYR A 484 11.90 -12.79 -31.18
C TYR A 484 12.20 -11.60 -32.08
N LYS A 485 11.16 -10.98 -32.64
CA LYS A 485 11.26 -9.73 -33.41
C LYS A 485 10.45 -8.66 -32.70
N PHE A 486 10.99 -7.46 -32.61
CA PHE A 486 10.31 -6.34 -31.99
C PHE A 486 10.78 -5.02 -32.61
N LYS A 487 9.98 -3.99 -32.38
CA LYS A 487 10.28 -2.61 -32.81
C LYS A 487 10.31 -1.71 -31.60
N VAL A 488 11.23 -0.75 -31.56
CA VAL A 488 11.25 0.32 -30.56
C VAL A 488 10.40 1.47 -31.07
N LYS A 489 9.57 2.06 -30.21
CA LYS A 489 8.73 3.22 -30.55
C LYS A 489 9.57 4.44 -30.90
N SER A 490 8.96 5.40 -31.60
CA SER A 490 9.55 6.71 -31.87
C SER A 490 9.54 7.58 -30.61
N LEU A 491 10.53 8.45 -30.48
CA LEU A 491 10.53 9.50 -29.43
C LEU A 491 9.35 10.46 -29.58
N ASP A 492 8.86 10.66 -30.81
CA ASP A 492 7.71 11.51 -31.08
C ASP A 492 6.40 10.99 -30.46
N GLU A 493 6.37 9.74 -30.01
CA GLU A 493 5.21 9.17 -29.34
C GLU A 493 5.08 9.61 -27.88
N TYR A 494 6.10 10.24 -27.32
CA TYR A 494 6.16 10.63 -25.92
C TYR A 494 6.12 12.14 -25.72
N GLY A 495 5.84 12.54 -24.50
CA GLY A 495 6.01 13.90 -24.03
C GLY A 495 6.84 13.93 -22.75
N TYR A 496 6.90 15.09 -22.10
CA TYR A 496 7.61 15.26 -20.84
C TYR A 496 6.87 16.20 -19.90
N VAL A 497 7.21 16.11 -18.61
CA VAL A 497 6.79 17.05 -17.55
C VAL A 497 8.03 17.52 -16.80
N ILE A 498 8.15 18.84 -16.61
CA ILE A 498 9.15 19.46 -15.76
C ILE A 498 8.40 20.25 -14.70
N LEU A 499 8.74 20.03 -13.44
CA LEU A 499 8.19 20.78 -12.32
C LEU A 499 9.33 21.51 -11.60
N HIS A 500 9.17 22.82 -11.43
CA HIS A 500 10.04 23.66 -10.60
C HIS A 500 9.39 23.78 -9.22
N VAL A 501 10.02 23.21 -8.20
CA VAL A 501 9.46 23.02 -6.86
C VAL A 501 10.29 23.76 -5.82
N ASN A 502 9.64 24.36 -4.84
CA ASN A 502 10.30 25.07 -3.73
C ASN A 502 10.46 24.22 -2.46
N SER A 503 10.56 22.89 -2.58
CA SER A 503 10.63 21.96 -1.43
C SER A 503 12.03 21.77 -0.85
N GLY A 504 13.09 22.30 -1.49
CA GLY A 504 14.47 21.86 -1.24
C GLY A 504 14.77 20.48 -1.86
N ASP A 505 16.04 20.03 -1.69
CA ASP A 505 16.53 18.80 -2.36
C ASP A 505 16.21 17.49 -1.60
N SER A 506 15.74 17.60 -0.35
CA SER A 506 15.32 16.43 0.44
C SER A 506 13.88 16.04 0.12
N ALA A 507 13.55 15.88 -1.16
CA ALA A 507 12.22 15.52 -1.61
C ALA A 507 12.27 14.69 -2.90
N PHE A 508 11.20 13.94 -3.14
CA PHE A 508 10.96 13.30 -4.41
C PHE A 508 9.51 13.55 -4.88
N VAL A 509 9.31 13.45 -6.18
CA VAL A 509 7.98 13.56 -6.78
C VAL A 509 7.58 12.24 -7.41
N GLU A 510 6.39 11.78 -7.08
CA GLU A 510 5.72 10.67 -7.72
C GLU A 510 4.72 11.19 -8.74
N LEU A 511 4.85 10.74 -9.98
CA LEU A 511 3.86 10.97 -11.02
C LEU A 511 2.85 9.82 -11.00
N LEU A 512 1.57 10.15 -10.84
CA LEU A 512 0.49 9.19 -10.57
C LEU A 512 -0.48 9.11 -11.75
N ASP A 513 -1.15 7.95 -11.88
CA ASP A 513 -2.36 7.82 -12.70
C ASP A 513 -3.63 8.24 -11.95
N ALA A 514 -4.79 8.13 -12.61
CA ALA A 514 -6.10 8.46 -12.02
C ALA A 514 -6.51 7.56 -10.84
N ASN A 515 -5.85 6.44 -10.63
CA ASN A 515 -6.06 5.52 -9.51
C ASN A 515 -5.01 5.69 -8.41
N GLU A 516 -4.18 6.74 -8.50
CA GLU A 516 -3.04 7.00 -7.63
C GLU A 516 -1.94 5.92 -7.68
N ASN A 517 -1.86 5.12 -8.73
CA ASN A 517 -0.71 4.26 -8.93
C ASN A 517 0.50 5.09 -9.37
N VAL A 518 1.65 4.81 -8.75
CA VAL A 518 2.90 5.48 -9.10
C VAL A 518 3.39 4.99 -10.46
N ILE A 519 3.44 5.88 -11.44
CA ILE A 519 3.92 5.62 -12.79
C ILE A 519 5.42 5.91 -12.92
N ARG A 520 5.88 7.02 -12.30
CA ARG A 520 7.27 7.45 -12.25
C ARG A 520 7.58 8.02 -10.87
N HIS A 521 8.83 7.95 -10.50
CA HIS A 521 9.38 8.47 -9.25
C HIS A 521 10.74 9.10 -9.55
N GLU A 522 10.93 10.36 -9.19
CA GLU A 522 12.16 11.11 -9.44
C GLU A 522 12.46 12.03 -8.26
N ARG A 523 13.75 12.16 -7.88
CA ARG A 523 14.19 13.10 -6.87
C ARG A 523 14.18 14.53 -7.39
N VAL A 524 13.89 15.46 -6.49
CA VAL A 524 14.09 16.89 -6.74
C VAL A 524 15.59 17.17 -6.71
N THR A 525 16.09 17.82 -7.75
CA THR A 525 17.50 18.23 -7.85
C THR A 525 17.55 19.68 -8.26
N ASP A 526 18.24 20.51 -7.50
CA ASP A 526 18.30 21.95 -7.73
C ASP A 526 16.90 22.59 -7.91
N GLY A 527 15.93 22.17 -7.06
CA GLY A 527 14.56 22.64 -7.13
C GLY A 527 13.79 22.22 -8.37
N THR A 528 14.26 21.24 -9.13
CA THR A 528 13.62 20.79 -10.37
C THR A 528 13.49 19.28 -10.41
N VAL A 529 12.36 18.80 -10.91
CA VAL A 529 12.15 17.39 -11.24
C VAL A 529 11.72 17.26 -12.70
N ARG A 530 12.27 16.26 -13.40
CA ARG A 530 12.05 16.06 -14.84
C ARG A 530 11.62 14.62 -15.13
N PHE A 531 10.45 14.48 -15.74
CA PHE A 531 9.90 13.22 -16.22
C PHE A 531 9.92 13.20 -17.74
N GLU A 532 10.81 12.43 -18.33
CA GLU A 532 10.94 12.29 -19.77
C GLU A 532 10.28 11.00 -20.29
N ASN A 533 10.03 10.96 -21.60
CA ASN A 533 9.46 9.80 -22.28
C ASN A 533 8.14 9.30 -21.66
N LEU A 534 7.27 10.25 -21.31
CA LEU A 534 5.94 9.94 -20.78
C LEU A 534 4.98 9.60 -21.90
N ILE A 535 4.22 8.54 -21.74
CA ILE A 535 3.12 8.18 -22.64
C ILE A 535 2.03 9.26 -22.55
N PRO A 536 1.40 9.68 -23.67
CA PRO A 536 0.32 10.65 -23.63
C PRO A 536 -0.84 10.20 -22.74
N ALA A 537 -1.02 10.92 -21.63
CA ALA A 537 -2.04 10.66 -20.61
C ALA A 537 -2.24 11.90 -19.73
N GLU A 538 -3.22 11.83 -18.86
CA GLU A 538 -3.40 12.78 -17.75
C GLU A 538 -2.69 12.22 -16.52
N TYR A 539 -1.81 13.02 -15.93
CA TYR A 539 -1.02 12.65 -14.76
C TYR A 539 -1.36 13.54 -13.58
N TYR A 540 -1.06 13.04 -12.40
CA TYR A 540 -1.14 13.75 -11.13
C TYR A 540 0.24 13.71 -10.48
N ALA A 541 0.60 14.71 -9.70
CA ALA A 541 1.89 14.75 -9.03
C ALA A 541 1.68 14.81 -7.51
N ARG A 542 2.44 13.98 -6.80
CA ARG A 542 2.56 13.96 -5.34
C ARG A 542 4.02 14.12 -4.96
N LEU A 543 4.31 15.09 -4.10
CA LEU A 543 5.64 15.32 -3.56
C LEU A 543 5.68 14.77 -2.13
N VAL A 544 6.77 14.16 -1.77
CA VAL A 544 7.08 13.67 -0.42
C VAL A 544 8.37 14.31 0.05
N ILE A 545 8.36 14.86 1.26
CA ILE A 545 9.58 15.32 1.93
C ILE A 545 10.26 14.09 2.55
N ASP A 546 11.34 13.64 1.90
CA ASP A 546 12.09 12.45 2.28
C ASP A 546 13.21 12.82 3.26
N THR A 547 12.89 12.79 4.53
CA THR A 547 13.78 13.26 5.60
C THR A 547 15.00 12.38 5.81
N ASN A 548 14.91 11.09 5.50
CA ASN A 548 15.98 10.11 5.70
C ASN A 548 16.68 9.65 4.41
N GLY A 549 16.22 10.10 3.25
CA GLY A 549 16.84 9.85 1.95
C GLY A 549 16.65 8.43 1.41
N ASN A 550 15.57 7.74 1.82
CA ASN A 550 15.33 6.34 1.44
C ASN A 550 14.44 6.15 0.20
N ASP A 551 13.99 7.23 -0.44
CA ASP A 551 13.09 7.25 -1.60
C ASP A 551 11.71 6.61 -1.35
N ARG A 552 11.23 6.66 -0.10
CA ARG A 552 9.94 6.11 0.31
C ARG A 552 9.28 7.04 1.32
N TRP A 553 7.96 7.07 1.32
CA TRP A 553 7.22 7.72 2.38
C TRP A 553 7.26 6.90 3.67
N ASP A 554 7.68 7.52 4.76
CA ASP A 554 7.73 6.91 6.09
C ASP A 554 6.62 7.42 7.01
N ALA A 555 6.02 6.48 7.74
CA ALA A 555 5.04 6.76 8.77
C ALA A 555 5.72 7.39 10.00
N GLY A 556 4.93 8.10 10.81
CA GLY A 556 5.34 8.58 12.11
C GLY A 556 5.54 7.45 13.13
N ASN A 557 5.99 7.83 14.32
CA ASN A 557 6.10 6.95 15.49
C ASN A 557 5.87 7.76 16.76
N TYR A 558 4.84 7.43 17.53
CA TYR A 558 4.49 8.19 18.74
C TYR A 558 5.55 8.06 19.84
N ALA A 559 6.09 6.86 20.03
CA ALA A 559 7.12 6.65 21.08
C ALA A 559 8.43 7.40 20.82
N GLU A 560 8.70 7.75 19.55
CA GLU A 560 9.85 8.55 19.12
C GLU A 560 9.51 10.04 18.94
N HIS A 561 8.28 10.47 19.17
CA HIS A 561 7.76 11.81 18.83
C HIS A 561 8.03 12.21 17.37
N ARG A 562 8.03 11.23 16.47
CA ARG A 562 8.31 11.44 15.05
C ARG A 562 7.01 11.52 14.27
N GLN A 563 6.76 12.69 13.66
CA GLN A 563 5.65 12.89 12.74
C GLN A 563 5.86 12.09 11.43
N PRO A 564 4.80 11.72 10.71
CA PRO A 564 4.92 11.15 9.39
C PRO A 564 5.53 12.15 8.42
N GLU A 565 6.22 11.65 7.37
CA GLU A 565 6.75 12.50 6.33
C GLU A 565 5.65 13.29 5.61
N GLU A 566 5.95 14.55 5.33
CA GLU A 566 4.98 15.47 4.72
C GLU A 566 4.73 15.14 3.26
N VAL A 567 3.47 15.23 2.87
CA VAL A 567 3.00 14.97 1.52
C VAL A 567 2.28 16.18 0.98
N TYR A 568 2.54 16.50 -0.29
CA TYR A 568 1.90 17.59 -1.01
C TYR A 568 1.39 17.10 -2.36
N TYR A 569 0.27 17.65 -2.84
CA TYR A 569 -0.25 17.37 -4.17
C TYR A 569 -0.21 18.62 -5.05
N TYR A 570 0.13 18.42 -6.32
CA TYR A 570 0.00 19.48 -7.32
C TYR A 570 -1.49 19.70 -7.65
N PRO A 571 -2.08 20.87 -7.29
CA PRO A 571 -3.54 21.02 -7.31
C PRO A 571 -4.13 21.19 -8.72
N TYR A 572 -3.29 21.46 -9.73
CA TYR A 572 -3.72 21.80 -11.08
C TYR A 572 -3.58 20.64 -12.06
N ALA A 573 -4.36 19.56 -11.87
CA ALA A 573 -4.27 18.33 -12.67
C ALA A 573 -4.37 18.57 -14.19
N ASP A 574 -5.21 19.47 -14.66
CA ASP A 574 -5.37 19.78 -16.09
C ASP A 574 -4.07 20.28 -16.74
N LYS A 575 -3.12 20.81 -15.96
CA LYS A 575 -1.82 21.27 -16.42
C LYS A 575 -0.82 20.14 -16.65
N LEU A 576 -1.06 18.94 -16.09
CA LEU A 576 -0.18 17.78 -16.25
C LEU A 576 -0.65 16.80 -17.34
N ARG A 577 -1.49 17.26 -18.26
CA ARG A 577 -1.90 16.47 -19.40
C ARG A 577 -0.81 16.45 -20.47
N VAL A 578 -0.19 15.29 -20.67
CA VAL A 578 0.88 15.05 -21.64
C VAL A 578 0.30 14.67 -23.00
N ARG A 579 0.88 15.20 -24.10
CA ARG A 579 0.55 14.87 -25.49
C ARG A 579 1.82 14.43 -26.22
N LYS A 580 1.63 13.76 -27.38
CA LYS A 580 2.75 13.37 -28.26
C LYS A 580 3.58 14.58 -28.64
N SER A 581 4.89 14.43 -28.64
CA SER A 581 5.90 15.46 -29.00
C SER A 581 5.74 16.78 -28.26
N TRP A 582 5.10 16.77 -27.07
CA TRP A 582 4.84 18.00 -26.33
C TRP A 582 5.14 17.85 -24.85
N GLY A 583 5.79 18.88 -24.28
CA GLY A 583 6.11 18.95 -22.88
C GLY A 583 5.29 19.94 -22.10
N ARG A 584 5.30 19.75 -20.81
CA ARG A 584 4.77 20.68 -19.81
C ARG A 584 5.88 21.11 -18.88
N GLU A 585 5.93 22.39 -18.61
CA GLU A 585 6.83 22.99 -17.63
C GLU A 585 6.00 23.88 -16.72
N GLU A 586 5.98 23.57 -15.42
CA GLU A 586 5.11 24.21 -14.44
C GLU A 586 5.91 24.55 -13.18
N THR A 587 5.52 25.62 -12.51
CA THR A 587 6.06 25.99 -11.19
C THR A 587 5.10 25.52 -10.11
N TRP A 588 5.63 24.90 -9.09
CA TRP A 588 4.87 24.35 -7.97
C TRP A 588 5.39 24.91 -6.64
N ASP A 589 4.68 25.89 -6.10
CA ASP A 589 4.83 26.31 -4.72
C ASP A 589 3.95 25.39 -3.85
N ILE A 590 4.58 24.51 -3.08
CA ILE A 590 3.89 23.52 -2.25
C ILE A 590 3.10 24.13 -1.11
N TYR A 591 3.37 25.38 -0.74
CA TYR A 591 2.71 26.11 0.35
C TYR A 591 1.63 27.07 -0.14
N ALA A 592 1.50 27.30 -1.45
CA ALA A 592 0.53 28.28 -2.00
C ALA A 592 -0.93 27.87 -1.79
N THR A 593 -1.20 26.58 -1.64
CA THR A 593 -2.55 26.04 -1.45
C THR A 593 -2.61 25.28 -0.12
N PRO A 594 -3.65 25.48 0.72
CA PRO A 594 -3.83 24.70 1.94
C PRO A 594 -3.88 23.19 1.66
N LEU A 595 -3.31 22.38 2.55
CA LEU A 595 -3.17 20.92 2.35
C LEU A 595 -4.49 20.22 2.03
N ASN A 596 -5.58 20.62 2.68
CA ASN A 596 -6.92 20.07 2.44
C ASN A 596 -7.51 20.37 1.05
N GLN A 597 -6.91 21.31 0.31
CA GLN A 597 -7.34 21.73 -1.03
C GLN A 597 -6.36 21.30 -2.13
N GLN A 598 -5.21 20.74 -1.79
CA GLN A 598 -4.18 20.38 -2.76
C GLN A 598 -4.55 19.14 -3.57
N LYS A 599 -5.16 18.13 -2.94
CA LYS A 599 -5.50 16.90 -3.65
C LYS A 599 -6.60 17.16 -4.68
N PRO A 600 -6.38 16.88 -5.98
CA PRO A 600 -7.39 17.07 -7.02
C PRO A 600 -8.64 16.21 -6.80
N ASP A 601 -9.84 16.78 -6.96
CA ASP A 601 -11.11 16.08 -6.73
C ASP A 601 -11.29 14.80 -7.58
N ARG A 602 -10.64 14.75 -8.75
CA ARG A 602 -10.73 13.60 -9.66
C ARG A 602 -10.13 12.32 -9.07
N ILE A 603 -9.13 12.45 -8.19
CA ILE A 603 -8.45 11.32 -7.56
C ILE A 603 -8.80 11.16 -6.09
N ARG A 604 -9.74 11.98 -5.55
CA ARG A 604 -10.28 11.77 -4.20
C ARG A 604 -11.13 10.52 -4.14
N LYS A 605 -10.88 9.69 -3.13
CA LYS A 605 -11.58 8.42 -2.89
C LYS A 605 -12.88 8.62 -2.13
N ASN A 606 -12.89 9.60 -1.23
CA ASN A 606 -14.04 9.97 -0.41
C ASN A 606 -14.66 11.24 -1.02
N LYS A 607 -15.75 11.08 -1.77
CA LYS A 607 -16.53 12.18 -2.37
C LYS A 607 -17.80 12.43 -1.59
#